data_4e06c00ea86979e318f698f157e95ae5
#
_entry.id   4e06c00ea86979e318f698f157e95ae5
#
_cell.length_a   1.000
_cell.length_b   1.000
_cell.length_c   1.000
_cell.angle_alpha   90.00
_cell.angle_beta   90.00
_cell.angle_gamma   90.00
#
_symmetry.space_group_name_H-M   'P 1'
#
loop_
_entity.id
_entity.type
_entity.pdbx_description
1 polymer ?
#
loop_
_entity_poly.entity_id
_entity_poly.type
_entity_poly.pdbx_seq_one_letter_code
_entity_poly.pdbx_strand_id
1 'polypeptide(L)'
;HIAGYSYEGKVNGTTVAVRKVADFMGIEELKKYTVGSLMDMQGVKMEKTPHIHFAGLNQSEIAEQLLRIFPIWDLDFKLRQHPDNFEKLRSNYEYRREFTY
;
A
#
# COMPACT_ATOMS: atom_id res chain seq x y z
N HIS A 1 5.26 -10.51 6.22
CA HIS A 1 3.96 -9.90 6.59
C HIS A 1 3.82 -8.40 6.24
N ILE A 2 4.55 -7.93 5.21
CA ILE A 2 4.48 -6.53 4.75
C ILE A 2 3.92 -6.40 3.33
N ALA A 3 3.46 -7.46 2.70
CA ALA A 3 2.96 -7.45 1.32
C ALA A 3 1.81 -6.45 1.12
N GLY A 4 0.90 -6.34 2.08
CA GLY A 4 -0.20 -5.38 2.07
C GLY A 4 0.10 -4.03 2.75
N TYR A 5 1.38 -3.72 3.03
CA TYR A 5 1.76 -2.51 3.76
C TYR A 5 1.98 -1.32 2.80
N SER A 6 0.94 -0.98 2.07
CA SER A 6 0.79 0.29 1.37
C SER A 6 -0.26 1.15 2.07
N TYR A 7 -0.21 2.45 1.88
CA TYR A 7 -1.26 3.35 2.38
C TYR A 7 -2.63 2.95 1.83
N GLU A 8 -2.71 2.75 0.53
CA GLU A 8 -3.93 2.35 -0.17
C GLU A 8 -4.44 1.00 0.33
N GLY A 9 -3.57 0.01 0.48
CA GLY A 9 -3.94 -1.33 0.96
C GLY A 9 -4.53 -1.31 2.36
N LYS A 10 -3.93 -0.55 3.27
CA LYS A 10 -4.44 -0.38 4.64
C LYS A 10 -5.78 0.34 4.66
N VAL A 11 -5.89 1.47 3.96
CA VAL A 11 -7.12 2.28 3.94
C VAL A 11 -8.24 1.55 3.21
N ASN A 12 -7.93 0.84 2.11
CA ASN A 12 -8.94 0.09 1.35
C ASN A 12 -9.59 -1.02 2.21
N GLY A 13 -8.81 -1.77 2.95
CA GLY A 13 -9.34 -2.79 3.86
C GLY A 13 -10.35 -2.20 4.87
N THR A 14 -10.00 -1.08 5.49
CA THR A 14 -10.90 -0.36 6.40
C THR A 14 -12.13 0.17 5.68
N THR A 15 -11.96 0.77 4.49
CA THR A 15 -13.08 1.31 3.70
C THR A 15 -14.10 0.23 3.34
N VAL A 16 -13.64 -0.94 2.91
CA VAL A 16 -14.51 -2.07 2.58
C VAL A 16 -15.29 -2.54 3.81
N ALA A 17 -14.62 -2.68 4.96
CA ALA A 17 -15.27 -3.09 6.20
C ALA A 17 -16.34 -2.07 6.65
N VAL A 18 -16.01 -0.78 6.67
CA VAL A 18 -16.93 0.30 7.04
C VAL A 18 -18.16 0.33 6.13
N ARG A 19 -17.96 0.21 4.81
CA ARG A 19 -19.07 0.16 3.85
C ARG A 19 -19.99 -1.04 4.06
N LYS A 20 -19.44 -2.21 4.34
CA LYS A 20 -20.24 -3.41 4.61
C LYS A 20 -21.06 -3.27 5.89
N VAL A 21 -20.50 -2.70 6.94
CA VAL A 21 -21.22 -2.39 8.17
C VAL A 21 -22.31 -1.33 7.91
N ALA A 22 -21.98 -0.28 7.15
CA ALA A 22 -22.94 0.76 6.79
C ALA A 22 -24.12 0.21 5.98
N ASP A 23 -23.87 -0.69 5.02
CA ASP A 23 -24.91 -1.35 4.25
C ASP A 23 -25.80 -2.22 5.16
N PHE A 24 -25.21 -3.00 6.04
CA PHE A 24 -25.95 -3.86 6.97
C PHE A 24 -26.81 -3.06 7.95
N MET A 25 -26.30 -1.95 8.46
CA MET A 25 -26.98 -1.10 9.44
C MET A 25 -27.86 0.01 8.82
N GLY A 26 -27.81 0.18 7.49
CA GLY A 26 -28.54 1.24 6.79
C GLY A 26 -28.03 2.66 7.06
N ILE A 27 -26.71 2.82 7.34
CA ILE A 27 -26.09 4.12 7.65
C ILE A 27 -25.48 4.72 6.40
N GLU A 28 -26.27 5.50 5.65
CA GLU A 28 -25.85 6.12 4.39
C GLU A 28 -24.63 7.08 4.54
N GLU A 29 -24.54 7.78 5.66
CA GLU A 29 -23.47 8.74 5.92
C GLU A 29 -22.06 8.11 5.90
N LEU A 30 -21.94 6.84 6.30
CA LEU A 30 -20.66 6.11 6.28
C LEU A 30 -20.25 5.66 4.88
N LYS A 31 -21.17 5.61 3.93
CA LYS A 31 -20.88 5.20 2.54
C LYS A 31 -20.13 6.24 1.74
N LYS A 32 -20.13 7.50 2.17
CA LYS A 32 -19.44 8.61 1.50
C LYS A 32 -17.90 8.52 1.60
N TYR A 33 -17.38 7.80 2.59
CA TYR A 33 -15.94 7.67 2.75
C TYR A 33 -15.31 6.82 1.64
N THR A 34 -14.29 7.37 1.01
CA THR A 34 -13.49 6.73 -0.04
C THR A 34 -12.07 6.51 0.44
N VAL A 35 -11.32 5.67 -0.27
CA VAL A 35 -9.88 5.50 0.01
C VAL A 35 -9.16 6.85 -0.05
N GLY A 36 -9.44 7.66 -1.08
CA GLY A 36 -8.84 8.99 -1.23
C GLY A 36 -9.15 9.91 -0.06
N SER A 37 -10.43 10.04 0.32
CA SER A 37 -10.83 10.91 1.43
C SER A 37 -10.21 10.50 2.77
N LEU A 38 -10.07 9.21 3.04
CA LEU A 38 -9.43 8.73 4.27
C LEU A 38 -7.92 8.93 4.25
N MET A 39 -7.27 8.83 3.10
CA MET A 39 -5.84 9.14 2.94
C MET A 39 -5.56 10.63 3.14
N ASP A 40 -6.41 11.50 2.58
CA ASP A 40 -6.31 12.96 2.76
C ASP A 40 -6.45 13.34 4.24
N MET A 41 -7.37 12.72 4.98
CA MET A 41 -7.52 12.91 6.43
C MET A 41 -6.26 12.53 7.22
N GLN A 42 -5.45 11.60 6.70
CA GLN A 42 -4.18 11.19 7.30
C GLN A 42 -2.98 12.01 6.78
N GLY A 43 -3.21 13.02 5.95
CA GLY A 43 -2.16 13.85 5.36
C GLY A 43 -1.34 13.17 4.27
N VAL A 44 -1.83 12.07 3.72
CA VAL A 44 -1.16 11.34 2.62
C VAL A 44 -1.52 11.99 1.29
N LYS A 45 -0.55 12.65 0.67
CA LYS A 45 -0.77 13.34 -0.61
C LYS A 45 -0.88 12.35 -1.77
N MET A 46 -2.00 12.36 -2.48
CA MET A 46 -2.25 11.53 -3.66
C MET A 46 -1.29 11.82 -4.83
N GLU A 47 -0.78 13.04 -4.92
CA GLU A 47 0.15 13.49 -5.96
C GLU A 47 1.47 12.71 -6.03
N LYS A 48 1.80 11.97 -4.99
CA LYS A 48 3.02 11.16 -4.89
C LYS A 48 2.83 9.70 -5.31
N THR A 49 1.75 9.36 -5.97
CA THR A 49 1.54 7.99 -6.46
C THR A 49 2.50 7.71 -7.62
N PRO A 50 3.38 6.70 -7.54
CA PRO A 50 4.26 6.34 -8.64
C PRO A 50 3.43 5.90 -9.86
N HIS A 51 3.85 6.32 -11.06
CA HIS A 51 3.23 5.89 -12.30
C HIS A 51 4.24 5.15 -13.15
N ILE A 52 3.84 3.98 -13.66
CA ILE A 52 4.67 3.14 -14.51
C ILE A 52 4.00 3.01 -15.88
N HIS A 53 4.73 3.37 -16.92
CA HIS A 53 4.32 3.08 -18.29
C HIS A 53 4.87 1.72 -18.72
N PHE A 54 4.01 0.71 -18.83
CA PHE A 54 4.43 -0.63 -19.24
C PHE A 54 4.55 -0.79 -20.77
N ALA A 55 3.94 0.11 -21.53
CA ALA A 55 3.97 0.02 -22.98
C ALA A 55 5.40 0.08 -23.52
N GLY A 56 5.79 -0.92 -24.31
CA GLY A 56 7.10 -1.02 -24.92
C GLY A 56 8.22 -1.57 -24.03
N LEU A 57 7.93 -1.86 -22.77
CA LEU A 57 8.91 -2.45 -21.85
C LEU A 57 8.88 -3.99 -21.95
N ASN A 58 10.06 -4.59 -21.87
CA ASN A 58 10.19 -6.03 -21.70
C ASN A 58 10.04 -6.42 -20.21
N GLN A 59 9.97 -7.73 -19.95
CA GLN A 59 9.76 -8.26 -18.60
C GLN A 59 10.82 -7.81 -17.58
N SER A 60 12.07 -7.72 -18.00
CA SER A 60 13.17 -7.30 -17.11
C SER A 60 13.07 -5.83 -16.74
N GLU A 61 12.72 -4.98 -17.71
CA GLU A 61 12.52 -3.55 -17.49
C GLU A 61 11.32 -3.29 -16.57
N ILE A 62 10.23 -4.06 -16.74
CA ILE A 62 9.07 -3.98 -15.83
C ILE A 62 9.49 -4.38 -14.41
N ALA A 63 10.21 -5.49 -14.26
CA ALA A 63 10.70 -5.95 -12.96
C ALA A 63 11.58 -4.90 -12.28
N GLU A 64 12.48 -4.25 -13.03
CA GLU A 64 13.33 -3.19 -12.52
C GLU A 64 12.53 -1.98 -12.00
N GLN A 65 11.50 -1.55 -12.74
CA GLN A 65 10.61 -0.47 -12.30
C GLN A 65 9.87 -0.83 -11.00
N LEU A 66 9.35 -2.05 -10.91
CA LEU A 66 8.65 -2.53 -9.71
C LEU A 66 9.60 -2.61 -8.50
N LEU A 67 10.84 -3.06 -8.69
CA LEU A 67 11.83 -3.13 -7.63
C LEU A 67 12.27 -1.75 -7.10
N ARG A 68 12.19 -0.71 -7.92
CA ARG A 68 12.41 0.68 -7.46
C ARG A 68 11.30 1.16 -6.52
N ILE A 69 10.06 0.76 -6.78
CA ILE A 69 8.91 1.10 -5.93
C ILE A 69 8.88 0.25 -4.67
N PHE A 70 9.19 -1.03 -4.80
CA PHE A 70 9.22 -1.99 -3.71
C PHE A 70 10.52 -2.80 -3.71
N PRO A 71 11.56 -2.35 -2.98
CA PRO A 71 12.88 -2.97 -2.95
C PRO A 71 12.88 -4.26 -2.11
N ILE A 72 12.17 -5.27 -2.59
CA ILE A 72 11.96 -6.54 -1.86
C ILE A 72 13.26 -7.25 -1.50
N TRP A 73 14.28 -7.15 -2.34
CA TRP A 73 15.59 -7.78 -2.08
C TRP A 73 16.30 -7.17 -0.88
N ASP A 74 16.20 -5.84 -0.70
CA ASP A 74 16.78 -5.15 0.46
C ASP A 74 16.07 -5.56 1.75
N LEU A 75 14.75 -5.71 1.68
CA LEU A 75 13.92 -6.15 2.81
C LEU A 75 14.21 -7.60 3.17
N ASP A 76 14.34 -8.48 2.18
CA ASP A 76 14.71 -9.88 2.37
C ASP A 76 16.11 -9.99 2.99
N PHE A 77 17.08 -9.23 2.47
CA PHE A 77 18.44 -9.19 3.01
C PHE A 77 18.45 -8.76 4.47
N LYS A 78 17.77 -7.67 4.83
CA LYS A 78 17.67 -7.21 6.22
C LYS A 78 17.06 -8.25 7.15
N LEU A 79 16.03 -8.94 6.70
CA LEU A 79 15.38 -9.98 7.48
C LEU A 79 16.32 -11.19 7.70
N ARG A 80 17.04 -11.63 6.65
CA ARG A 80 18.00 -12.76 6.76
C ARG A 80 19.19 -12.42 7.63
N GLN A 81 19.64 -11.18 7.63
CA GLN A 81 20.73 -10.72 8.50
C GLN A 81 20.34 -10.72 9.99
N HIS A 82 19.09 -10.41 10.28
CA HIS A 82 18.60 -10.23 11.64
C HIS A 82 17.20 -10.82 11.84
N PRO A 83 17.03 -12.16 11.74
CA PRO A 83 15.72 -12.80 11.86
C PRO A 83 15.06 -12.55 13.21
N ASP A 84 15.85 -12.40 14.28
CA ASP A 84 15.34 -12.09 15.63
C ASP A 84 14.71 -10.69 15.74
N ASN A 85 14.99 -9.81 14.77
CA ASN A 85 14.43 -8.47 14.70
C ASN A 85 13.14 -8.37 13.85
N PHE A 86 12.51 -9.49 13.52
CA PHE A 86 11.33 -9.53 12.65
C PHE A 86 10.25 -8.52 13.08
N GLU A 87 9.84 -8.54 14.33
CA GLU A 87 8.79 -7.64 14.84
C GLU A 87 9.19 -6.16 14.74
N LYS A 88 10.45 -5.85 15.00
CA LYS A 88 10.97 -4.49 14.88
C LYS A 88 11.06 -4.02 13.43
N LEU A 89 11.50 -4.89 12.53
CA LEU A 89 11.53 -4.60 11.09
C LEU A 89 10.12 -4.36 10.54
N ARG A 90 9.14 -5.14 10.99
CA ARG A 90 7.75 -5.02 10.61
C ARG A 90 7.10 -3.75 11.16
N SER A 91 7.30 -3.44 12.44
CA SER A 91 6.69 -2.27 13.10
C SER A 91 7.26 -0.94 12.61
N ASN A 92 8.53 -0.93 12.22
CA ASN A 92 9.21 0.27 11.69
C ASN A 92 9.15 0.38 10.16
N TYR A 93 8.43 -0.52 9.48
CA TYR A 93 8.29 -0.46 8.03
C TYR A 93 7.48 0.76 7.62
N GLU A 94 8.08 1.62 6.79
CA GLU A 94 7.39 2.75 6.18
C GLU A 94 6.46 2.28 5.08
N TYR A 95 5.18 2.68 5.14
CA TYR A 95 4.21 2.28 4.13
C TYR A 95 4.55 2.91 2.79
N ARG A 96 4.63 2.08 1.77
CA ARG A 96 4.78 2.53 0.39
C ARG A 96 3.46 3.04 -0.17
N ARG A 97 3.56 3.72 -1.30
CA ARG A 97 2.40 4.02 -2.15
C ARG A 97 2.20 2.87 -3.14
N GLU A 98 0.96 2.58 -3.49
CA GLU A 98 0.69 1.77 -4.68
C GLU A 98 1.10 2.55 -5.93
N PHE A 99 1.25 1.85 -7.05
CA PHE A 99 1.54 2.49 -8.34
C PHE A 99 0.31 2.45 -9.26
N THR A 100 0.29 3.36 -10.23
CA THR A 100 -0.68 3.37 -11.33
C THR A 100 0.02 3.01 -12.64
N TYR A 101 -0.72 2.53 -13.61
CA TYR A 101 -0.23 2.11 -14.93
C TYR A 101 -1.23 2.44 -16.03
#